data_8ea9d7278eddf02d7a3c40060800b3d2
#
_entry.id   8ea9d7278eddf02d7a3c40060800b3d2
#
_cell.length_a   1.000
_cell.length_b   1.000
_cell.length_c   1.000
_cell.angle_alpha   90.00
_cell.angle_beta   90.00
_cell.angle_gamma   90.00
#
_symmetry.space_group_name_H-M   'P 1'
#
loop_
_entity.id
_entity.type
_entity.pdbx_description
1 polymer ?
#
loop_
_entity_poly.entity_id
_entity_poly.type
_entity_poly.pdbx_seq_one_letter_code
_entity_poly.pdbx_strand_id
1 'polypeptide(L)'
;MYFPTSTLDEFLLKEYNGDMELLIPVAAGLEQTVKRQLNHLGYEKCPADNGRIWVEGNWQDVARLNVMLRSGERVLVKLAQFPATTFDELYDGIYAIRWEDYLEVNSQIRMDGKCLQSVLGAIKACGGVAKKAIISRLADKKKTGRQTFTETGARSIVGFSIYRDEVIVTLDTSGEGLHKRGYRTLSVSAPLKETLAAAILDNTFYNPEKDSEKPLADPFCGSGTFPIEAALKAWNIAPGLHRSFDFEQWAFVPKDCLRNARQEARDNERRDRSVHIFGSDINPKNVEIAKTHARQAGVADAIRFSVADARNFRSTQPYGILVCNPPYGERLSDTQEVRALMRKFGETYRALPDWNAYVLTSLPEFERWFGKSADKRKQLSNANLLCGLYSYFGKPPKNKA
;
A
#
# COMPACT_ATOMS: atom_id res chain seq x y z
N MET A 1 -36.69 34.99 -21.77
CA MET A 1 -35.23 35.12 -21.90
C MET A 1 -34.59 33.91 -21.27
N TYR A 2 -34.20 32.95 -22.11
CA TYR A 2 -33.47 31.76 -21.66
C TYR A 2 -32.00 32.14 -21.48
N PHE A 3 -31.47 32.01 -20.28
CA PHE A 3 -30.02 32.02 -20.07
C PHE A 3 -29.45 30.63 -20.34
N PRO A 4 -28.37 30.48 -21.08
CA PRO A 4 -27.81 29.18 -21.38
C PRO A 4 -27.12 28.60 -20.16
N THR A 5 -27.48 27.37 -19.78
CA THR A 5 -26.94 26.58 -18.66
C THR A 5 -25.49 26.08 -18.88
N SER A 6 -24.85 26.44 -20.01
CA SER A 6 -23.53 25.94 -20.41
C SER A 6 -22.32 26.65 -19.77
N THR A 7 -22.50 27.84 -19.20
CA THR A 7 -21.38 28.64 -18.68
C THR A 7 -21.04 28.34 -17.20
N LEU A 8 -21.97 27.85 -16.40
CA LEU A 8 -21.72 27.47 -15.02
C LEU A 8 -21.00 26.12 -14.92
N ASP A 9 -21.39 25.17 -15.79
CA ASP A 9 -20.73 23.86 -15.83
C ASP A 9 -19.31 23.92 -16.37
N GLU A 10 -19.04 24.77 -17.36
CA GLU A 10 -17.66 25.00 -17.87
C GLU A 10 -16.78 25.75 -16.86
N PHE A 11 -17.35 26.64 -16.05
CA PHE A 11 -16.60 27.37 -15.01
C PHE A 11 -16.26 26.44 -13.84
N LEU A 12 -17.19 25.61 -13.41
CA LEU A 12 -16.97 24.59 -12.37
C LEU A 12 -15.95 23.53 -12.83
N LEU A 13 -16.03 23.07 -14.08
CA LEU A 13 -15.06 22.13 -14.65
C LEU A 13 -13.64 22.68 -14.75
N LYS A 14 -13.47 24.01 -14.96
CA LYS A 14 -12.15 24.65 -14.99
C LYS A 14 -11.52 24.81 -13.60
N GLU A 15 -12.30 25.06 -12.54
CA GLU A 15 -11.78 25.13 -11.17
C GLU A 15 -11.44 23.72 -10.61
N TYR A 16 -12.10 22.64 -11.08
CA TYR A 16 -11.86 21.26 -10.65
C TYR A 16 -10.72 20.54 -11.39
N ASN A 17 -10.22 21.09 -12.49
CA ASN A 17 -9.05 20.57 -13.22
C ASN A 17 -7.73 21.25 -12.80
N GLY A 18 -7.73 22.01 -11.72
CA GLY A 18 -6.51 22.58 -11.15
C GLY A 18 -5.61 21.48 -10.54
N ASP A 19 -4.30 21.66 -10.65
CA ASP A 19 -3.33 20.78 -10.05
C ASP A 19 -3.50 20.77 -8.53
N MET A 20 -3.77 19.57 -7.97
CA MET A 20 -3.86 19.31 -6.54
C MET A 20 -2.55 18.72 -6.04
N GLU A 21 -2.21 19.00 -4.81
CA GLU A 21 -1.10 18.36 -4.13
C GLU A 21 -1.59 17.06 -3.47
N LEU A 22 -1.12 15.93 -3.99
CA LEU A 22 -1.45 14.59 -3.48
C LEU A 22 -0.36 14.10 -2.54
N LEU A 23 -0.75 13.52 -1.43
CA LEU A 23 0.15 12.91 -0.45
C LEU A 23 -0.03 11.39 -0.45
N ILE A 24 1.04 10.66 -0.66
CA ILE A 24 1.10 9.22 -0.59
C ILE A 24 1.90 8.81 0.65
N PRO A 25 1.26 8.36 1.73
CA PRO A 25 1.95 7.75 2.85
C PRO A 25 2.63 6.46 2.43
N VAL A 26 3.85 6.25 2.91
CA VAL A 26 4.70 5.11 2.58
C VAL A 26 5.32 4.55 3.85
N ALA A 27 5.48 3.24 3.94
CA ALA A 27 6.24 2.64 5.04
C ALA A 27 7.69 3.14 5.01
N ALA A 28 8.20 3.51 6.20
CA ALA A 28 9.54 4.07 6.35
C ALA A 28 10.61 3.19 5.68
N GLY A 29 11.48 3.83 4.90
CA GLY A 29 12.52 3.17 4.14
C GLY A 29 12.09 2.63 2.77
N LEU A 30 10.82 2.77 2.38
CA LEU A 30 10.32 2.34 1.07
C LEU A 30 10.05 3.51 0.11
N GLU A 31 10.37 4.73 0.50
CA GLU A 31 10.11 5.96 -0.28
C GLU A 31 10.70 5.85 -1.70
N GLN A 32 11.95 5.41 -1.83
CA GLN A 32 12.59 5.25 -3.13
C GLN A 32 11.95 4.14 -4.00
N THR A 33 11.34 3.13 -3.37
CA THR A 33 10.64 2.07 -4.08
C THR A 33 9.33 2.60 -4.67
N VAL A 34 8.55 3.31 -3.87
CA VAL A 34 7.29 3.93 -4.34
C VAL A 34 7.58 5.03 -5.36
N LYS A 35 8.65 5.81 -5.17
CA LYS A 35 9.07 6.82 -6.15
C LYS A 35 9.39 6.21 -7.51
N ARG A 36 10.07 5.05 -7.57
CA ARG A 36 10.29 4.32 -8.83
C ARG A 36 8.98 3.87 -9.47
N GLN A 37 8.00 3.42 -8.68
CA GLN A 37 6.67 3.09 -9.21
C GLN A 37 5.97 4.30 -9.80
N LEU A 38 6.00 5.44 -9.10
CA LEU A 38 5.43 6.70 -9.56
C LEU A 38 6.10 7.17 -10.88
N ASN A 39 7.42 7.11 -10.95
CA ASN A 39 8.14 7.45 -12.19
C ASN A 39 7.74 6.53 -13.35
N HIS A 40 7.56 5.23 -13.09
CA HIS A 40 7.08 4.28 -14.11
C HIS A 40 5.63 4.59 -14.57
N LEU A 41 4.82 5.16 -13.67
CA LEU A 41 3.49 5.66 -13.99
C LEU A 41 3.49 7.05 -14.64
N GLY A 42 4.66 7.67 -14.88
CA GLY A 42 4.80 8.97 -15.52
C GLY A 42 4.89 10.17 -14.59
N TYR A 43 4.94 9.96 -13.26
CA TYR A 43 5.09 11.05 -12.28
C TYR A 43 6.57 11.26 -11.96
N GLU A 44 7.21 12.21 -12.62
CA GLU A 44 8.68 12.43 -12.50
C GLU A 44 9.06 13.23 -11.24
N LYS A 45 8.28 14.27 -10.91
CA LYS A 45 8.54 15.17 -9.79
C LYS A 45 7.81 14.69 -8.53
N CYS A 46 8.44 13.78 -7.78
CA CYS A 46 7.88 13.21 -6.58
C CYS A 46 8.82 13.47 -5.38
N PRO A 47 8.80 14.66 -4.77
CA PRO A 47 9.56 14.91 -3.55
C PRO A 47 9.10 13.97 -2.44
N ALA A 48 10.05 13.49 -1.63
CA ALA A 48 9.80 12.56 -0.56
C ALA A 48 10.39 13.07 0.75
N ASP A 49 9.63 12.95 1.83
CA ASP A 49 10.03 13.30 3.18
C ASP A 49 9.38 12.36 4.20
N ASN A 50 10.20 11.75 5.06
CA ASN A 50 9.78 11.00 6.27
C ASN A 50 8.54 10.10 6.11
N GLY A 51 8.57 9.18 5.13
CA GLY A 51 7.46 8.25 4.88
C GLY A 51 6.29 8.88 4.12
N ARG A 52 6.53 9.98 3.41
CA ARG A 52 5.55 10.69 2.58
C ARG A 52 6.14 10.95 1.21
N ILE A 53 5.32 10.87 0.18
CA ILE A 53 5.68 11.30 -1.17
C ILE A 53 4.60 12.24 -1.66
N TRP A 54 5.02 13.35 -2.25
CA TRP A 54 4.14 14.35 -2.83
C TRP A 54 4.08 14.16 -4.34
N VAL A 55 2.89 14.34 -4.89
CA VAL A 55 2.61 14.24 -6.34
C VAL A 55 1.67 15.36 -6.71
N GLU A 56 1.96 16.12 -7.74
CA GLU A 56 1.01 17.05 -8.35
C GLU A 56 0.09 16.29 -9.30
N GLY A 57 -1.21 16.55 -9.27
CA GLY A 57 -2.18 15.87 -10.12
C GLY A 57 -3.60 16.37 -9.93
N ASN A 58 -4.54 15.74 -10.59
CA ASN A 58 -5.96 16.04 -10.60
C ASN A 58 -6.81 14.80 -10.21
N TRP A 59 -8.13 14.85 -10.35
CA TRP A 59 -9.00 13.71 -10.00
C TRP A 59 -8.77 12.47 -10.87
N GLN A 60 -8.31 12.62 -12.11
CA GLN A 60 -7.91 11.49 -12.94
C GLN A 60 -6.67 10.80 -12.35
N ASP A 61 -5.71 11.58 -11.82
CA ASP A 61 -4.50 11.07 -11.16
C ASP A 61 -4.84 10.43 -9.82
N VAL A 62 -5.78 11.00 -9.05
CA VAL A 62 -6.30 10.38 -7.83
C VAL A 62 -6.84 8.98 -8.13
N ALA A 63 -7.69 8.84 -9.15
CA ALA A 63 -8.26 7.56 -9.55
C ALA A 63 -7.17 6.59 -10.02
N ARG A 64 -6.27 7.06 -10.88
CA ARG A 64 -5.17 6.28 -11.45
C ARG A 64 -4.21 5.76 -10.38
N LEU A 65 -3.80 6.60 -9.44
CA LEU A 65 -2.92 6.21 -8.34
C LEU A 65 -3.59 5.22 -7.38
N ASN A 66 -4.86 5.41 -7.05
CA ASN A 66 -5.62 4.46 -6.24
C ASN A 66 -5.73 3.07 -6.90
N VAL A 67 -5.88 3.02 -8.23
CA VAL A 67 -5.99 1.75 -8.97
C VAL A 67 -4.63 1.10 -9.16
N MET A 68 -3.58 1.84 -9.51
CA MET A 68 -2.33 1.28 -10.02
C MET A 68 -1.20 1.17 -9.00
N LEU A 69 -1.21 1.96 -7.93
CA LEU A 69 -0.09 2.02 -6.99
C LEU A 69 -0.01 0.74 -6.14
N ARG A 70 1.15 0.05 -6.22
CA ARG A 70 1.34 -1.26 -5.56
C ARG A 70 1.79 -1.13 -4.10
N SER A 71 2.61 -0.12 -3.79
CA SER A 71 3.34 -0.06 -2.50
C SER A 71 3.04 1.19 -1.67
N GLY A 72 2.22 2.14 -2.17
CA GLY A 72 1.68 3.24 -1.38
C GLY A 72 0.57 2.75 -0.43
N GLU A 73 0.43 3.38 0.71
CA GLU A 73 -0.56 2.99 1.71
C GLU A 73 -1.94 3.60 1.45
N ARG A 74 -1.98 4.81 0.89
CA ARG A 74 -3.17 5.61 0.57
C ARG A 74 -2.85 6.67 -0.48
N VAL A 75 -3.89 7.27 -1.06
CA VAL A 75 -3.81 8.51 -1.83
C VAL A 75 -4.64 9.56 -1.11
N LEU A 76 -4.01 10.63 -0.65
CA LEU A 76 -4.64 11.71 0.11
C LEU A 76 -4.55 13.01 -0.69
N VAL A 77 -5.62 13.79 -0.72
CA VAL A 77 -5.60 15.16 -1.27
C VAL A 77 -5.25 16.11 -0.15
N LYS A 78 -4.21 16.94 -0.28
CA LYS A 78 -3.88 18.01 0.66
C LYS A 78 -4.85 19.15 0.46
N LEU A 79 -5.54 19.55 1.53
CA LEU A 79 -6.52 20.64 1.53
C LEU A 79 -5.94 21.94 2.06
N ALA A 80 -5.07 21.86 3.08
CA ALA A 80 -4.45 23.03 3.68
C ALA A 80 -3.17 22.68 4.44
N GLN A 81 -2.36 23.72 4.68
CA GLN A 81 -1.22 23.69 5.59
C GLN A 81 -1.11 25.03 6.30
N PHE A 82 -0.97 24.99 7.63
CA PHE A 82 -0.89 26.21 8.46
C PHE A 82 -0.27 25.89 9.82
N PRO A 83 0.35 26.88 10.52
CA PRO A 83 0.84 26.69 11.88
C PRO A 83 -0.31 26.71 12.89
N ALA A 84 -0.21 25.90 13.97
CA ALA A 84 -1.11 25.95 15.11
C ALA A 84 -0.44 25.41 16.38
N THR A 85 -0.43 26.23 17.43
CA THR A 85 0.03 25.90 18.79
C THR A 85 -1.11 25.85 19.79
N THR A 86 -2.28 26.40 19.43
CA THR A 86 -3.49 26.45 20.24
C THR A 86 -4.68 25.78 19.54
N PHE A 87 -5.69 25.39 20.33
CA PHE A 87 -6.92 24.84 19.76
C PHE A 87 -7.72 25.87 18.96
N ASP A 88 -7.62 27.15 19.28
CA ASP A 88 -8.29 28.24 18.54
C ASP A 88 -7.62 28.42 17.17
N GLU A 89 -6.30 28.45 17.08
CA GLU A 89 -5.57 28.49 15.80
C GLU A 89 -5.87 27.26 14.94
N LEU A 90 -5.95 26.05 15.56
CA LEU A 90 -6.34 24.83 14.87
C LEU A 90 -7.78 24.92 14.34
N TYR A 91 -8.71 25.43 15.15
CA TYR A 91 -10.10 25.63 14.76
C TYR A 91 -10.21 26.58 13.58
N ASP A 92 -9.58 27.76 13.67
CA ASP A 92 -9.66 28.82 12.66
C ASP A 92 -9.04 28.37 11.33
N GLY A 93 -7.87 27.71 11.36
CA GLY A 93 -7.22 27.19 10.18
C GLY A 93 -8.05 26.11 9.47
N ILE A 94 -8.71 25.21 10.22
CA ILE A 94 -9.59 24.21 9.64
C ILE A 94 -10.91 24.81 9.16
N TYR A 95 -11.48 25.79 9.90
CA TYR A 95 -12.69 26.49 9.49
C TYR A 95 -12.50 27.28 8.19
N ALA A 96 -11.29 27.81 7.93
CA ALA A 96 -10.97 28.57 6.73
C ALA A 96 -11.03 27.75 5.44
N ILE A 97 -10.88 26.41 5.52
CA ILE A 97 -10.99 25.51 4.36
C ILE A 97 -12.42 25.56 3.79
N ARG A 98 -12.52 25.58 2.47
CA ARG A 98 -13.82 25.58 1.74
C ARG A 98 -14.45 24.19 1.74
N TRP A 99 -14.87 23.70 2.91
CA TRP A 99 -15.44 22.36 3.07
C TRP A 99 -16.67 22.09 2.22
N GLU A 100 -17.41 23.14 1.86
CA GLU A 100 -18.56 23.09 0.98
C GLU A 100 -18.25 22.57 -0.43
N ASP A 101 -16.98 22.58 -0.84
CA ASP A 101 -16.50 22.07 -2.12
C ASP A 101 -16.18 20.57 -2.06
N TYR A 102 -15.96 20.02 -0.87
CA TYR A 102 -15.52 18.64 -0.65
C TYR A 102 -16.50 17.76 0.15
N LEU A 103 -17.46 18.36 0.84
CA LEU A 103 -18.36 17.65 1.74
C LEU A 103 -19.80 18.09 1.58
N GLU A 104 -20.71 17.11 1.63
CA GLU A 104 -22.13 17.37 1.76
C GLU A 104 -22.53 17.50 3.24
N VAL A 105 -23.71 18.11 3.52
CA VAL A 105 -24.21 18.31 4.90
C VAL A 105 -24.43 16.99 5.63
N ASN A 106 -24.71 15.91 4.91
CA ASN A 106 -24.96 14.59 5.46
C ASN A 106 -23.73 13.67 5.39
N SER A 107 -22.55 14.15 4.95
CA SER A 107 -21.33 13.35 4.88
C SER A 107 -20.98 12.71 6.21
N GLN A 108 -20.58 11.43 6.20
CA GLN A 108 -20.04 10.75 7.37
C GLN A 108 -18.59 11.17 7.59
N ILE A 109 -18.37 12.20 8.43
CA ILE A 109 -17.03 12.76 8.67
C ILE A 109 -16.33 11.94 9.75
N ARG A 110 -15.23 11.28 9.38
CA ARG A 110 -14.31 10.60 10.29
C ARG A 110 -13.00 11.37 10.35
N MET A 111 -12.50 11.59 11.56
CA MET A 111 -11.20 12.22 11.77
C MET A 111 -10.13 11.14 11.95
N ASP A 112 -9.03 11.26 11.19
CA ASP A 112 -7.80 10.48 11.37
C ASP A 112 -6.65 11.44 11.67
N GLY A 113 -5.97 11.29 12.80
CA GLY A 113 -5.03 12.28 13.27
C GLY A 113 -3.72 11.72 13.78
N LYS A 114 -2.67 12.52 13.60
CA LYS A 114 -1.33 12.26 14.14
C LYS A 114 -0.71 13.56 14.66
N CYS A 115 -0.24 13.53 15.89
CA CYS A 115 0.49 14.64 16.48
C CYS A 115 1.87 14.16 16.93
N LEU A 116 2.93 14.86 16.53
CA LEU A 116 4.30 14.48 16.85
C LEU A 116 5.16 15.74 17.03
N GLN A 117 5.92 15.79 18.11
CA GLN A 117 6.85 16.91 18.41
C GLN A 117 6.17 18.30 18.32
N SER A 118 4.95 18.41 18.85
CA SER A 118 4.10 19.61 18.74
C SER A 118 3.45 19.93 20.09
N VAL A 119 3.12 21.18 20.32
CA VAL A 119 2.39 21.64 21.51
C VAL A 119 1.01 20.95 21.58
N LEU A 120 0.31 20.86 20.45
CA LEU A 120 -0.94 20.13 20.32
C LEU A 120 -0.67 18.63 20.20
N GLY A 121 -0.59 17.91 21.33
CA GLY A 121 -0.29 16.47 21.38
C GLY A 121 -1.51 15.56 21.56
N ALA A 122 -2.67 16.10 21.99
CA ALA A 122 -3.86 15.32 22.32
C ALA A 122 -4.70 15.01 21.06
N ILE A 123 -4.36 13.93 20.34
CA ILE A 123 -4.98 13.56 19.04
C ILE A 123 -6.52 13.57 19.08
N LYS A 124 -7.14 13.01 20.14
CA LYS A 124 -8.61 12.98 20.27
C LYS A 124 -9.21 14.38 20.42
N ALA A 125 -8.56 15.27 21.19
CA ALA A 125 -9.01 16.65 21.38
C ALA A 125 -8.86 17.45 20.07
N CYS A 126 -7.70 17.35 19.40
CA CYS A 126 -7.48 17.97 18.10
C CYS A 126 -8.52 17.50 17.06
N GLY A 127 -8.80 16.19 17.00
CA GLY A 127 -9.83 15.64 16.12
C GLY A 127 -11.24 16.16 16.43
N GLY A 128 -11.58 16.34 17.71
CA GLY A 128 -12.85 16.95 18.13
C GLY A 128 -12.99 18.41 17.72
N VAL A 129 -11.92 19.21 17.91
CA VAL A 129 -11.85 20.61 17.46
C VAL A 129 -11.97 20.71 15.95
N ALA A 130 -11.21 19.88 15.22
CA ALA A 130 -11.23 19.83 13.78
C ALA A 130 -12.64 19.48 13.24
N LYS A 131 -13.28 18.43 13.76
CA LYS A 131 -14.63 18.05 13.34
C LYS A 131 -15.64 19.16 13.63
N LYS A 132 -15.53 19.84 14.80
CA LYS A 132 -16.38 20.99 15.14
C LYS A 132 -16.21 22.15 14.15
N ALA A 133 -14.99 22.47 13.75
CA ALA A 133 -14.71 23.53 12.78
C ALA A 133 -15.32 23.22 11.39
N ILE A 134 -15.18 21.98 10.91
CA ILE A 134 -15.78 21.50 9.65
C ILE A 134 -17.30 21.68 9.68
N ILE A 135 -17.95 21.17 10.73
CA ILE A 135 -19.42 21.23 10.89
C ILE A 135 -19.89 22.67 10.96
N SER A 136 -19.19 23.55 11.71
CA SER A 136 -19.53 24.97 11.80
C SER A 136 -19.44 25.65 10.42
N ARG A 137 -18.36 25.42 9.67
CA ARG A 137 -18.19 26.00 8.32
C ARG A 137 -19.32 25.57 7.37
N LEU A 138 -19.64 24.28 7.35
CA LEU A 138 -20.71 23.74 6.49
C LEU A 138 -22.09 24.32 6.89
N ALA A 139 -22.37 24.45 8.19
CA ALA A 139 -23.63 25.03 8.70
C ALA A 139 -23.77 26.50 8.27
N ASP A 140 -22.71 27.29 8.42
CA ASP A 140 -22.73 28.71 8.11
C ASP A 140 -22.88 28.98 6.60
N LYS A 141 -22.21 28.19 5.76
CA LYS A 141 -22.26 28.36 4.29
C LYS A 141 -23.54 27.85 3.65
N LYS A 142 -24.08 26.74 4.12
CA LYS A 142 -25.34 26.18 3.61
C LYS A 142 -26.59 26.73 4.30
N LYS A 143 -26.44 27.67 5.23
CA LYS A 143 -27.54 28.28 6.04
C LYS A 143 -28.41 27.21 6.73
N THR A 144 -27.81 26.09 7.08
CA THR A 144 -28.47 24.97 7.78
C THR A 144 -28.07 25.01 9.25
N GLY A 145 -29.02 24.78 10.15
CA GLY A 145 -28.71 24.69 11.57
C GLY A 145 -27.82 23.45 11.88
N ARG A 146 -26.99 23.52 12.93
CA ARG A 146 -26.11 22.42 13.37
C ARG A 146 -26.83 21.09 13.62
N GLN A 147 -28.13 21.12 13.87
CA GLN A 147 -28.97 19.94 14.13
C GLN A 147 -29.28 19.08 12.89
N THR A 148 -28.93 19.55 11.70
CA THR A 148 -29.23 18.85 10.44
C THR A 148 -28.13 17.89 9.95
N PHE A 149 -27.00 17.75 10.68
CA PHE A 149 -25.95 16.81 10.34
C PHE A 149 -26.34 15.39 10.76
N THR A 150 -26.79 14.58 9.82
CA THR A 150 -27.27 13.22 10.05
C THR A 150 -26.21 12.14 9.89
N GLU A 151 -25.07 12.48 9.30
CA GLU A 151 -23.96 11.53 8.96
C GLU A 151 -24.43 10.26 8.23
N THR A 152 -25.41 10.40 7.33
CA THR A 152 -26.02 9.28 6.56
C THR A 152 -25.51 9.21 5.12
N GLY A 153 -24.72 10.19 4.69
CA GLY A 153 -24.18 10.29 3.34
C GLY A 153 -22.88 9.53 3.12
N ALA A 154 -22.15 9.93 2.09
CA ALA A 154 -20.88 9.35 1.74
C ALA A 154 -19.84 9.47 2.88
N ARG A 155 -19.06 8.41 3.08
CA ARG A 155 -17.94 8.43 4.02
C ARG A 155 -16.84 9.37 3.51
N SER A 156 -16.33 10.22 4.40
CA SER A 156 -15.22 11.12 4.14
C SER A 156 -14.27 11.11 5.34
N ILE A 157 -13.07 10.60 5.14
CA ILE A 157 -12.03 10.57 6.17
C ILE A 157 -11.17 11.82 5.98
N VAL A 158 -11.24 12.72 6.96
CA VAL A 158 -10.40 13.92 7.02
C VAL A 158 -9.20 13.62 7.91
N GLY A 159 -8.02 13.63 7.29
CA GLY A 159 -6.75 13.46 7.98
C GLY A 159 -6.20 14.80 8.48
N PHE A 160 -5.57 14.80 9.65
CA PHE A 160 -4.71 15.90 10.09
C PHE A 160 -3.40 15.35 10.64
N SER A 161 -2.31 16.01 10.29
CA SER A 161 -0.98 15.72 10.82
C SER A 161 -0.38 16.99 11.39
N ILE A 162 -0.09 17.00 12.69
CA ILE A 162 0.58 18.11 13.36
C ILE A 162 2.01 17.66 13.66
N TYR A 163 2.97 18.32 13.02
CA TYR A 163 4.39 18.02 13.21
C TYR A 163 5.17 19.33 13.35
N ARG A 164 5.83 19.51 14.51
CA ARG A 164 6.55 20.76 14.84
C ARG A 164 5.65 22.00 14.69
N ASP A 165 4.42 21.87 15.20
CA ASP A 165 3.37 22.90 15.18
C ASP A 165 2.85 23.30 13.79
N GLU A 166 3.27 22.60 12.73
CA GLU A 166 2.69 22.69 11.39
C GLU A 166 1.58 21.66 11.21
N VAL A 167 0.40 22.10 10.85
CA VAL A 167 -0.78 21.30 10.55
C VAL A 167 -0.89 21.08 9.05
N ILE A 168 -1.00 19.83 8.63
CA ILE A 168 -1.40 19.48 7.26
C ILE A 168 -2.76 18.79 7.34
N VAL A 169 -3.74 19.29 6.58
CA VAL A 169 -5.08 18.74 6.48
C VAL A 169 -5.23 18.04 5.15
N THR A 170 -5.75 16.80 5.18
CA THR A 170 -5.91 15.96 3.99
C THR A 170 -7.30 15.34 3.91
N LEU A 171 -7.75 15.03 2.70
CA LEU A 171 -8.92 14.21 2.43
C LEU A 171 -8.48 12.85 1.88
N ASP A 172 -8.87 11.76 2.55
CA ASP A 172 -8.50 10.40 2.15
C ASP A 172 -9.43 9.90 1.04
N THR A 173 -8.87 9.70 -0.13
CA THR A 173 -9.62 9.21 -1.29
C THR A 173 -9.74 7.69 -1.33
N SER A 174 -8.84 6.98 -0.67
CA SER A 174 -8.72 5.52 -0.73
C SER A 174 -9.77 4.79 0.12
N GLY A 175 -10.17 5.37 1.26
CA GLY A 175 -11.04 4.76 2.24
C GLY A 175 -10.36 3.65 3.02
N GLU A 176 -10.53 2.39 2.65
CA GLU A 176 -9.70 1.30 3.16
C GLU A 176 -8.27 1.42 2.61
N GLY A 177 -7.26 1.10 3.44
CA GLY A 177 -5.86 1.17 2.99
C GLY A 177 -5.59 0.35 1.74
N LEU A 178 -4.68 0.80 0.88
CA LEU A 178 -4.40 0.16 -0.41
C LEU A 178 -3.87 -1.28 -0.29
N HIS A 179 -3.33 -1.67 0.87
CA HIS A 179 -2.98 -3.06 1.14
C HIS A 179 -4.19 -4.00 1.05
N LYS A 180 -5.41 -3.53 1.35
CA LYS A 180 -6.63 -4.33 1.21
C LYS A 180 -7.06 -4.39 -0.27
N ARG A 181 -6.42 -5.31 -1.03
CA ARG A 181 -6.68 -5.49 -2.46
C ARG A 181 -8.06 -6.08 -2.78
N GLY A 182 -8.72 -6.68 -1.78
CA GLY A 182 -10.00 -7.37 -1.93
C GLY A 182 -9.89 -8.90 -2.06
N TYR A 183 -8.73 -9.46 -2.38
CA TYR A 183 -8.59 -10.90 -2.56
C TYR A 183 -8.46 -11.68 -1.24
N ARG A 184 -8.09 -11.04 -0.14
CA ARG A 184 -7.95 -11.71 1.16
C ARG A 184 -9.27 -11.69 1.93
N THR A 185 -10.04 -12.76 1.80
CA THR A 185 -11.33 -12.92 2.50
C THR A 185 -11.24 -13.79 3.74
N LEU A 186 -10.16 -14.61 3.87
CA LEU A 186 -9.92 -15.47 5.01
C LEU A 186 -8.75 -14.94 5.83
N SER A 187 -8.92 -14.89 7.17
CA SER A 187 -7.85 -14.43 8.06
C SER A 187 -6.87 -15.54 8.39
N VAL A 188 -5.59 -15.19 8.43
CA VAL A 188 -4.52 -15.96 9.08
C VAL A 188 -3.89 -15.08 10.17
N SER A 189 -3.22 -15.67 11.15
CA SER A 189 -2.52 -14.90 12.18
C SER A 189 -1.38 -14.09 11.53
N ALA A 190 -1.24 -12.80 11.92
CA ALA A 190 -0.17 -11.90 11.53
C ALA A 190 0.20 -11.87 10.04
N PRO A 191 -0.76 -11.55 9.14
CA PRO A 191 -0.49 -11.55 7.72
C PRO A 191 0.46 -10.40 7.32
N LEU A 192 1.35 -10.68 6.36
CA LEU A 192 2.13 -9.65 5.70
C LEU A 192 1.20 -8.70 4.91
N LYS A 193 1.36 -7.38 5.05
CA LYS A 193 0.62 -6.42 4.24
C LYS A 193 1.00 -6.57 2.76
N GLU A 194 0.01 -6.52 1.89
CA GLU A 194 0.18 -6.64 0.44
C GLU A 194 1.06 -5.53 -0.13
N THR A 195 0.90 -4.29 0.37
CA THR A 195 1.75 -3.14 -0.02
C THR A 195 3.21 -3.36 0.35
N LEU A 196 3.47 -3.97 1.51
CA LEU A 196 4.83 -4.30 1.93
C LEU A 196 5.41 -5.46 1.10
N ALA A 197 4.63 -6.50 0.81
CA ALA A 197 5.05 -7.59 -0.06
C ALA A 197 5.42 -7.10 -1.46
N ALA A 198 4.57 -6.25 -2.08
CA ALA A 198 4.84 -5.62 -3.36
C ALA A 198 6.13 -4.79 -3.34
N ALA A 199 6.32 -3.98 -2.29
CA ALA A 199 7.53 -3.19 -2.12
C ALA A 199 8.79 -4.04 -1.95
N ILE A 200 8.72 -5.18 -1.25
CA ILE A 200 9.82 -6.12 -1.12
C ILE A 200 10.15 -6.73 -2.48
N LEU A 201 9.15 -7.19 -3.23
CA LEU A 201 9.33 -7.73 -4.58
C LEU A 201 10.02 -6.72 -5.52
N ASP A 202 9.70 -5.43 -5.44
CA ASP A 202 10.35 -4.37 -6.20
C ASP A 202 11.80 -4.08 -5.75
N ASN A 203 12.20 -4.54 -4.59
CA ASN A 203 13.58 -4.49 -4.10
C ASN A 203 14.36 -5.80 -4.32
N THR A 204 13.74 -6.80 -4.96
CA THR A 204 14.41 -8.04 -5.40
C THR A 204 14.90 -7.93 -6.84
N PHE A 205 15.59 -8.96 -7.31
CA PHE A 205 15.90 -9.12 -8.74
C PHE A 205 14.75 -9.72 -9.56
N TYR A 206 13.55 -9.84 -8.99
CA TYR A 206 12.36 -10.28 -9.72
C TYR A 206 11.85 -9.18 -10.65
N ASN A 207 12.18 -9.33 -11.92
CA ASN A 207 11.74 -8.42 -12.97
C ASN A 207 11.13 -9.22 -14.14
N PRO A 208 9.84 -9.54 -14.06
CA PRO A 208 9.17 -10.37 -15.08
C PRO A 208 9.02 -9.68 -16.44
N GLU A 209 9.27 -8.37 -16.53
CA GLU A 209 9.29 -7.65 -17.81
C GLU A 209 10.56 -7.95 -18.61
N LYS A 210 11.68 -8.15 -17.90
CA LYS A 210 12.99 -8.46 -18.51
C LYS A 210 13.25 -9.95 -18.61
N ASP A 211 12.76 -10.73 -17.64
CA ASP A 211 13.03 -12.16 -17.54
C ASP A 211 11.84 -12.85 -16.84
N SER A 212 10.83 -13.20 -17.64
CA SER A 212 9.62 -13.86 -17.15
C SER A 212 9.85 -15.33 -16.77
N GLU A 213 10.89 -15.96 -17.31
CA GLU A 213 11.24 -17.36 -17.05
C GLU A 213 11.96 -17.57 -15.71
N LYS A 214 12.40 -16.49 -15.06
CA LYS A 214 13.07 -16.57 -13.77
C LYS A 214 12.12 -17.09 -12.68
N PRO A 215 12.41 -18.25 -12.06
CA PRO A 215 11.52 -18.81 -11.03
C PRO A 215 11.56 -17.97 -9.76
N LEU A 216 10.37 -17.77 -9.16
CA LEU A 216 10.19 -17.19 -7.85
C LEU A 216 9.52 -18.20 -6.93
N ALA A 217 10.05 -18.40 -5.74
CA ALA A 217 9.50 -19.32 -4.75
C ALA A 217 9.36 -18.69 -3.37
N ASP A 218 8.23 -18.96 -2.71
CA ASP A 218 8.00 -18.68 -1.30
C ASP A 218 7.74 -20.00 -0.57
N PRO A 219 8.75 -20.57 0.14
CA PRO A 219 8.61 -21.83 0.86
C PRO A 219 7.91 -21.69 2.22
N PHE A 220 7.48 -20.49 2.60
CA PHE A 220 6.72 -20.16 3.80
C PHE A 220 5.49 -19.33 3.43
N CYS A 221 4.77 -19.71 2.36
CA CYS A 221 3.82 -18.81 1.71
C CYS A 221 2.60 -18.43 2.56
N GLY A 222 2.30 -19.17 3.62
CA GLY A 222 1.14 -18.88 4.46
C GLY A 222 -0.14 -18.75 3.63
N SER A 223 -0.76 -17.58 3.68
CA SER A 223 -1.95 -17.25 2.88
C SER A 223 -1.66 -16.82 1.43
N GLY A 224 -0.40 -16.93 0.96
CA GLY A 224 -0.01 -16.72 -0.43
C GLY A 224 0.36 -15.27 -0.80
N THR A 225 0.63 -14.39 0.14
CA THR A 225 0.82 -12.95 -0.15
C THR A 225 1.94 -12.69 -1.17
N PHE A 226 3.16 -13.20 -0.96
CA PHE A 226 4.25 -13.00 -1.91
C PHE A 226 3.99 -13.63 -3.28
N PRO A 227 3.57 -14.90 -3.41
CA PRO A 227 3.23 -15.48 -4.70
C PRO A 227 2.14 -14.71 -5.45
N ILE A 228 1.09 -14.25 -4.76
CA ILE A 228 -0.01 -13.50 -5.37
C ILE A 228 0.47 -12.12 -5.85
N GLU A 229 1.18 -11.34 -5.02
CA GLU A 229 1.70 -10.03 -5.42
C GLU A 229 2.75 -10.15 -6.53
N ALA A 230 3.54 -11.25 -6.57
CA ALA A 230 4.46 -11.55 -7.66
C ALA A 230 3.71 -11.82 -8.98
N ALA A 231 2.61 -12.58 -8.94
CA ALA A 231 1.78 -12.87 -10.11
C ALA A 231 1.06 -11.61 -10.61
N LEU A 232 0.49 -10.79 -9.70
CA LEU A 232 -0.10 -9.49 -10.04
C LEU A 232 0.93 -8.57 -10.72
N LYS A 233 2.18 -8.57 -10.24
CA LYS A 233 3.27 -7.81 -10.86
C LYS A 233 3.62 -8.37 -12.23
N ALA A 234 3.76 -9.69 -12.36
CA ALA A 234 4.16 -10.33 -13.59
C ALA A 234 3.16 -10.14 -14.72
N TRP A 235 1.88 -10.27 -14.43
CA TRP A 235 0.81 -10.05 -15.39
C TRP A 235 0.36 -8.59 -15.49
N ASN A 236 1.05 -7.70 -14.81
CA ASN A 236 0.75 -6.27 -14.72
C ASN A 236 -0.72 -5.98 -14.35
N ILE A 237 -1.32 -6.79 -13.48
CA ILE A 237 -2.67 -6.58 -12.97
C ILE A 237 -2.60 -5.49 -11.90
N ALA A 238 -3.37 -4.43 -12.08
CA ALA A 238 -3.40 -3.32 -11.14
C ALA A 238 -4.05 -3.73 -9.79
N PRO A 239 -3.42 -3.44 -8.64
CA PRO A 239 -3.87 -3.94 -7.35
C PRO A 239 -5.21 -3.37 -6.88
N GLY A 240 -5.62 -2.21 -7.39
CA GLY A 240 -6.87 -1.54 -7.07
C GLY A 240 -8.03 -1.85 -8.02
N LEU A 241 -7.83 -2.73 -9.03
CA LEU A 241 -8.78 -2.96 -10.12
C LEU A 241 -10.14 -3.46 -9.63
N HIS A 242 -10.17 -4.31 -8.60
CA HIS A 242 -11.37 -5.00 -8.12
C HIS A 242 -11.87 -4.54 -6.74
N ARG A 243 -11.39 -3.41 -6.24
CA ARG A 243 -11.83 -2.84 -4.97
C ARG A 243 -12.58 -1.52 -5.19
N SER A 244 -13.33 -1.08 -4.17
CA SER A 244 -13.94 0.25 -4.11
C SER A 244 -13.06 1.25 -3.36
N PHE A 245 -13.32 2.53 -3.59
CA PHE A 245 -12.65 3.65 -2.95
C PHE A 245 -13.70 4.65 -2.44
N ASP A 246 -13.40 5.42 -1.39
CA ASP A 246 -14.36 6.36 -0.82
C ASP A 246 -14.72 7.49 -1.81
N PHE A 247 -13.76 7.96 -2.60
CA PHE A 247 -13.99 9.02 -3.59
C PHE A 247 -15.02 8.67 -4.68
N GLU A 248 -15.30 7.39 -4.92
CA GLU A 248 -16.32 6.95 -5.89
C GLU A 248 -17.73 7.47 -5.56
N GLN A 249 -17.99 7.70 -4.27
CA GLN A 249 -19.29 8.12 -3.75
C GLN A 249 -19.44 9.65 -3.70
N TRP A 250 -18.37 10.40 -3.91
CA TRP A 250 -18.41 11.85 -3.81
C TRP A 250 -18.98 12.49 -5.09
N ALA A 251 -20.00 13.34 -4.93
CA ALA A 251 -20.72 13.93 -6.07
C ALA A 251 -19.86 14.93 -6.87
N PHE A 252 -18.87 15.54 -6.23
CA PHE A 252 -17.98 16.53 -6.83
C PHE A 252 -16.83 15.92 -7.65
N VAL A 253 -16.61 14.60 -7.57
CA VAL A 253 -15.57 13.90 -8.35
C VAL A 253 -16.14 13.50 -9.71
N PRO A 254 -15.46 13.79 -10.85
CA PRO A 254 -15.90 13.37 -12.17
C PRO A 254 -16.06 11.85 -12.27
N LYS A 255 -17.24 11.40 -12.71
CA LYS A 255 -17.65 9.98 -12.71
C LYS A 255 -16.83 9.07 -13.64
N ASP A 256 -16.15 9.64 -14.61
CA ASP A 256 -15.34 8.92 -15.58
C ASP A 256 -13.90 8.65 -15.11
N CYS A 257 -13.39 9.39 -14.12
CA CYS A 257 -12.01 9.23 -13.63
C CYS A 257 -11.68 7.78 -13.28
N LEU A 258 -12.51 7.14 -12.45
CA LEU A 258 -12.28 5.76 -12.04
C LEU A 258 -12.48 4.76 -13.18
N ARG A 259 -13.50 4.99 -14.04
CA ARG A 259 -13.74 4.14 -15.21
C ARG A 259 -12.54 4.17 -16.15
N ASN A 260 -11.98 5.36 -16.43
CA ASN A 260 -10.82 5.53 -17.28
C ASN A 260 -9.58 4.87 -16.68
N ALA A 261 -9.32 5.06 -15.37
CA ALA A 261 -8.21 4.43 -14.66
C ALA A 261 -8.31 2.88 -14.67
N ARG A 262 -9.52 2.34 -14.50
CA ARG A 262 -9.74 0.89 -14.58
C ARG A 262 -9.61 0.36 -16.01
N GLN A 263 -10.00 1.13 -17.02
CA GLN A 263 -9.82 0.75 -18.41
C GLN A 263 -8.33 0.73 -18.78
N GLU A 264 -7.59 1.80 -18.45
CA GLU A 264 -6.13 1.84 -18.63
C GLU A 264 -5.44 0.65 -17.94
N ALA A 265 -5.88 0.29 -16.73
CA ALA A 265 -5.33 -0.84 -16.01
C ALA A 265 -5.56 -2.17 -16.72
N ARG A 266 -6.77 -2.39 -17.30
CA ARG A 266 -7.08 -3.62 -18.07
C ARG A 266 -6.30 -3.68 -19.37
N ASP A 267 -6.18 -2.57 -20.08
CA ASP A 267 -5.48 -2.50 -21.37
C ASP A 267 -3.98 -2.80 -21.22
N ASN A 268 -3.44 -2.57 -20.02
CA ASN A 268 -2.04 -2.84 -19.66
C ASN A 268 -1.80 -4.23 -19.07
N GLU A 269 -2.82 -5.08 -18.86
CA GLU A 269 -2.63 -6.45 -18.40
C GLU A 269 -1.81 -7.28 -19.40
N ARG A 270 -0.97 -8.18 -18.86
CA ARG A 270 -0.06 -9.05 -19.63
C ARG A 270 -0.22 -10.51 -19.23
N ARG A 271 -1.44 -11.02 -19.32
CA ARG A 271 -1.75 -12.43 -18.98
C ARG A 271 -1.15 -13.44 -19.96
N ASP A 272 -0.71 -12.98 -21.13
CA ASP A 272 0.06 -13.73 -22.11
C ASP A 272 1.48 -14.08 -21.66
N ARG A 273 1.99 -13.42 -20.62
CA ARG A 273 3.35 -13.65 -20.11
C ARG A 273 3.43 -14.96 -19.36
N SER A 274 4.34 -15.85 -19.80
CA SER A 274 4.72 -17.06 -19.03
C SER A 274 5.38 -16.67 -17.71
N VAL A 275 5.04 -17.37 -16.63
CA VAL A 275 5.61 -17.11 -15.30
C VAL A 275 5.83 -18.40 -14.52
N HIS A 276 6.86 -18.42 -13.67
CA HIS A 276 7.23 -19.58 -12.86
C HIS A 276 7.20 -19.20 -11.38
N ILE A 277 6.01 -19.18 -10.78
CA ILE A 277 5.80 -18.77 -9.38
C ILE A 277 5.35 -19.99 -8.55
N PHE A 278 6.04 -20.22 -7.43
CA PHE A 278 5.82 -21.35 -6.54
C PHE A 278 5.55 -20.85 -5.11
N GLY A 279 4.51 -21.38 -4.48
CA GLY A 279 4.23 -21.16 -3.07
C GLY A 279 4.13 -22.50 -2.35
N SER A 280 4.77 -22.65 -1.19
CA SER A 280 4.56 -23.82 -0.35
C SER A 280 4.48 -23.46 1.13
N ASP A 281 3.75 -24.28 1.87
CA ASP A 281 3.63 -24.18 3.33
C ASP A 281 3.52 -25.60 3.89
N ILE A 282 4.03 -25.83 5.09
CA ILE A 282 3.93 -27.11 5.75
C ILE A 282 2.49 -27.43 6.19
N ASN A 283 1.69 -26.39 6.42
CA ASN A 283 0.29 -26.50 6.84
C ASN A 283 -0.64 -26.54 5.61
N PRO A 284 -1.33 -27.68 5.36
CA PRO A 284 -2.23 -27.83 4.23
C PRO A 284 -3.39 -26.80 4.24
N LYS A 285 -3.84 -26.35 5.42
CA LYS A 285 -4.89 -25.32 5.53
C LYS A 285 -4.42 -24.00 4.96
N ASN A 286 -3.15 -23.60 5.21
CA ASN A 286 -2.58 -22.38 4.66
C ASN A 286 -2.52 -22.46 3.13
N VAL A 287 -2.13 -23.60 2.57
CA VAL A 287 -2.08 -23.83 1.12
C VAL A 287 -3.47 -23.69 0.47
N GLU A 288 -4.52 -24.22 1.09
CA GLU A 288 -5.89 -24.07 0.57
C GLU A 288 -6.39 -22.61 0.68
N ILE A 289 -6.04 -21.89 1.74
CA ILE A 289 -6.29 -20.46 1.86
C ILE A 289 -5.56 -19.70 0.74
N ALA A 290 -4.27 -19.98 0.50
CA ALA A 290 -3.48 -19.34 -0.54
C ALA A 290 -4.07 -19.57 -1.94
N LYS A 291 -4.50 -20.80 -2.27
CA LYS A 291 -5.19 -21.13 -3.52
C LYS A 291 -6.51 -20.33 -3.67
N THR A 292 -7.26 -20.21 -2.57
CA THR A 292 -8.52 -19.44 -2.56
C THR A 292 -8.26 -17.97 -2.82
N HIS A 293 -7.26 -17.37 -2.15
CA HIS A 293 -6.87 -15.99 -2.36
C HIS A 293 -6.34 -15.74 -3.79
N ALA A 294 -5.55 -16.68 -4.35
CA ALA A 294 -5.06 -16.57 -5.72
C ALA A 294 -6.21 -16.61 -6.75
N ARG A 295 -7.25 -17.44 -6.52
CA ARG A 295 -8.47 -17.43 -7.36
C ARG A 295 -9.18 -16.08 -7.27
N GLN A 296 -9.34 -15.55 -6.08
CA GLN A 296 -9.99 -14.24 -5.87
C GLN A 296 -9.19 -13.07 -6.47
N ALA A 297 -7.87 -13.18 -6.46
CA ALA A 297 -6.98 -12.23 -7.13
C ALA A 297 -6.94 -12.40 -8.65
N GLY A 298 -7.55 -13.47 -9.21
CA GLY A 298 -7.53 -13.77 -10.64
C GLY A 298 -6.17 -14.21 -11.17
N VAL A 299 -5.31 -14.82 -10.31
CA VAL A 299 -3.94 -15.25 -10.65
C VAL A 299 -3.65 -16.71 -10.31
N ALA A 300 -4.69 -17.53 -10.12
CA ALA A 300 -4.52 -18.93 -9.74
C ALA A 300 -3.66 -19.73 -10.73
N ASP A 301 -3.82 -19.45 -12.02
CA ASP A 301 -3.11 -20.16 -13.10
C ASP A 301 -1.62 -19.76 -13.20
N ALA A 302 -1.23 -18.63 -12.60
CA ALA A 302 0.15 -18.17 -12.56
C ALA A 302 0.98 -18.84 -11.44
N ILE A 303 0.33 -19.52 -10.48
CA ILE A 303 0.99 -19.96 -9.25
C ILE A 303 0.79 -21.44 -9.00
N ARG A 304 1.89 -22.14 -8.73
CA ARG A 304 1.84 -23.54 -8.28
C ARG A 304 1.98 -23.61 -6.77
N PHE A 305 0.91 -24.01 -6.08
CA PHE A 305 0.91 -24.19 -4.63
C PHE A 305 1.04 -25.67 -4.25
N SER A 306 1.87 -25.96 -3.23
CA SER A 306 2.08 -27.31 -2.71
C SER A 306 2.21 -27.34 -1.19
N VAL A 307 1.83 -28.47 -0.58
CA VAL A 307 2.15 -28.71 0.84
C VAL A 307 3.57 -29.28 0.89
N ALA A 308 4.49 -28.52 1.48
CA ALA A 308 5.89 -28.93 1.56
C ALA A 308 6.59 -28.23 2.74
N ASP A 309 7.61 -28.91 3.28
CA ASP A 309 8.47 -28.37 4.30
C ASP A 309 9.62 -27.55 3.67
N ALA A 310 9.76 -26.30 4.07
CA ALA A 310 10.81 -25.41 3.57
C ALA A 310 12.24 -25.95 3.78
N ARG A 311 12.45 -26.78 4.79
CA ARG A 311 13.74 -27.46 5.04
C ARG A 311 14.14 -28.43 3.90
N ASN A 312 13.18 -28.85 3.10
CA ASN A 312 13.36 -29.77 2.00
C ASN A 312 13.24 -29.12 0.63
N PHE A 313 13.19 -27.79 0.57
CA PHE A 313 13.07 -27.06 -0.71
C PHE A 313 14.23 -27.44 -1.66
N ARG A 314 13.88 -27.71 -2.92
CA ARG A 314 14.83 -28.04 -3.99
C ARG A 314 14.34 -27.40 -5.29
N SER A 315 15.25 -27.05 -6.15
CA SER A 315 14.95 -26.61 -7.51
C SER A 315 16.00 -27.15 -8.49
N THR A 316 15.53 -27.53 -9.66
CA THR A 316 16.37 -27.87 -10.82
C THR A 316 16.54 -26.65 -11.75
N GLN A 317 15.73 -25.61 -11.56
CA GLN A 317 15.83 -24.38 -12.35
C GLN A 317 16.91 -23.47 -11.74
N PRO A 318 17.84 -22.93 -12.53
CA PRO A 318 18.89 -22.03 -12.07
C PRO A 318 18.38 -20.59 -11.90
N TYR A 319 19.19 -19.77 -11.23
CA TYR A 319 19.02 -18.32 -11.10
C TYR A 319 17.67 -17.84 -10.52
N GLY A 320 17.07 -18.64 -9.68
CA GLY A 320 15.78 -18.32 -9.09
C GLY A 320 15.85 -17.29 -7.95
N ILE A 321 14.68 -16.95 -7.46
CA ILE A 321 14.47 -16.03 -6.36
C ILE A 321 13.65 -16.70 -5.26
N LEU A 322 14.22 -16.80 -4.06
CA LEU A 322 13.51 -17.09 -2.84
C LEU A 322 13.08 -15.76 -2.19
N VAL A 323 11.80 -15.62 -1.90
CA VAL A 323 11.29 -14.52 -1.09
C VAL A 323 10.35 -15.08 -0.03
N CYS A 324 10.57 -14.80 1.23
CA CYS A 324 9.76 -15.39 2.28
C CYS A 324 9.68 -14.56 3.55
N ASN A 325 8.62 -14.85 4.31
CA ASN A 325 8.34 -14.31 5.64
C ASN A 325 8.13 -15.48 6.60
N PRO A 326 9.21 -16.14 7.08
CA PRO A 326 9.11 -17.29 7.97
C PRO A 326 8.54 -16.92 9.33
N PRO A 327 8.10 -17.90 10.17
CA PRO A 327 7.62 -17.62 11.51
C PRO A 327 8.71 -16.97 12.38
N TYR A 328 8.31 -16.07 13.28
CA TYR A 328 9.23 -15.29 14.10
C TYR A 328 9.50 -15.87 15.49
N GLY A 329 8.66 -16.82 15.95
CA GLY A 329 8.73 -17.39 17.31
C GLY A 329 8.21 -16.41 18.38
N GLU A 330 6.90 -16.31 18.51
CA GLU A 330 6.25 -15.38 19.46
C GLU A 330 6.38 -15.85 20.92
N ARG A 331 6.65 -17.14 21.17
CA ARG A 331 6.85 -17.74 22.50
C ARG A 331 8.28 -18.25 22.64
N LEU A 332 8.78 -18.36 23.89
CA LEU A 332 10.15 -18.82 24.17
C LEU A 332 10.44 -20.24 23.64
N SER A 333 9.47 -21.17 23.74
CA SER A 333 9.55 -22.51 23.16
C SER A 333 9.63 -22.46 21.63
N ASP A 334 8.79 -21.63 21.02
CA ASP A 334 8.71 -21.47 19.57
C ASP A 334 10.01 -20.88 19.00
N THR A 335 10.72 -20.06 19.79
CA THR A 335 11.98 -19.43 19.37
C THR A 335 13.10 -20.46 19.12
N GLN A 336 13.20 -21.53 19.92
CA GLN A 336 14.22 -22.58 19.69
C GLN A 336 13.89 -23.39 18.43
N GLU A 337 12.63 -23.73 18.21
CA GLU A 337 12.18 -24.43 17.02
C GLU A 337 12.40 -23.58 15.75
N VAL A 338 12.09 -22.27 15.81
CA VAL A 338 12.34 -21.34 14.70
C VAL A 338 13.84 -21.21 14.42
N ARG A 339 14.70 -21.16 15.43
CA ARG A 339 16.17 -21.16 15.24
C ARG A 339 16.66 -22.43 14.54
N ALA A 340 16.15 -23.59 14.94
CA ALA A 340 16.48 -24.87 14.30
C ALA A 340 15.97 -24.93 12.85
N LEU A 341 14.74 -24.44 12.63
CA LEU A 341 14.15 -24.29 11.30
C LEU A 341 15.02 -23.40 10.39
N MET A 342 15.43 -22.21 10.88
CA MET A 342 16.25 -21.28 10.10
C MET A 342 17.64 -21.84 9.79
N ARG A 343 18.23 -22.59 10.71
CA ARG A 343 19.51 -23.29 10.46
C ARG A 343 19.38 -24.28 9.30
N LYS A 344 18.35 -25.10 9.33
CA LYS A 344 18.12 -26.10 8.29
C LYS A 344 17.72 -25.47 6.97
N PHE A 345 16.91 -24.42 6.98
CA PHE A 345 16.57 -23.67 5.78
C PHE A 345 17.79 -22.96 5.18
N GLY A 346 18.69 -22.45 6.03
CA GLY A 346 19.96 -21.88 5.58
C GLY A 346 20.88 -22.91 4.89
N GLU A 347 20.91 -24.16 5.36
CA GLU A 347 21.61 -25.26 4.67
C GLU A 347 20.99 -25.53 3.30
N THR A 348 19.66 -25.59 3.25
CA THR A 348 18.88 -25.75 2.01
C THR A 348 19.19 -24.65 0.99
N TYR A 349 19.20 -23.38 1.44
CA TYR A 349 19.56 -22.26 0.57
C TYR A 349 21.00 -22.36 0.03
N ARG A 350 21.98 -22.73 0.88
CA ARG A 350 23.38 -22.89 0.44
C ARG A 350 23.59 -23.98 -0.61
N ALA A 351 22.65 -24.91 -0.76
CA ALA A 351 22.64 -25.89 -1.83
C ALA A 351 22.15 -25.32 -3.19
N LEU A 352 21.73 -24.07 -3.24
CA LEU A 352 21.23 -23.34 -4.42
C LEU A 352 22.18 -22.16 -4.72
N PRO A 353 23.40 -22.36 -5.21
CA PRO A 353 24.47 -21.35 -5.23
C PRO A 353 24.20 -20.19 -6.21
N ASP A 354 23.28 -20.33 -7.12
CA ASP A 354 22.86 -19.36 -8.13
C ASP A 354 21.50 -18.69 -7.83
N TRP A 355 20.86 -19.07 -6.72
CA TRP A 355 19.61 -18.46 -6.28
C TRP A 355 19.85 -17.23 -5.38
N ASN A 356 19.03 -16.19 -5.58
CA ASN A 356 18.97 -15.08 -4.64
C ASN A 356 17.92 -15.39 -3.55
N ALA A 357 18.16 -14.95 -2.32
CA ALA A 357 17.17 -15.07 -1.26
C ALA A 357 16.91 -13.74 -0.56
N TYR A 358 15.65 -13.50 -0.25
CA TYR A 358 15.17 -12.32 0.47
C TYR A 358 14.26 -12.78 1.60
N VAL A 359 14.73 -12.64 2.82
CA VAL A 359 14.05 -13.13 4.02
C VAL A 359 13.65 -11.95 4.89
N LEU A 360 12.35 -11.76 5.07
CA LEU A 360 11.81 -10.79 6.02
C LEU A 360 11.61 -11.46 7.38
N THR A 361 12.25 -10.97 8.43
CA THR A 361 12.10 -11.56 9.76
C THR A 361 12.42 -10.55 10.87
N SER A 362 11.78 -10.71 12.02
CA SER A 362 12.12 -10.04 13.26
C SER A 362 12.96 -10.92 14.20
N LEU A 363 13.37 -12.12 13.77
CA LEU A 363 14.16 -13.06 14.60
C LEU A 363 15.51 -12.44 14.96
N PRO A 364 15.82 -12.27 16.26
CA PRO A 364 17.13 -11.79 16.69
C PRO A 364 18.27 -12.69 16.21
N GLU A 365 19.39 -12.09 15.84
CA GLU A 365 20.58 -12.82 15.37
C GLU A 365 20.28 -13.77 14.17
N PHE A 366 19.31 -13.42 13.31
CA PHE A 366 18.84 -14.28 12.22
C PHE A 366 19.99 -14.89 11.41
N GLU A 367 21.01 -14.09 11.04
CA GLU A 367 22.14 -14.55 10.20
C GLU A 367 22.97 -15.64 10.88
N ARG A 368 23.10 -15.59 12.21
CA ARG A 368 23.75 -16.64 12.98
C ARG A 368 23.00 -17.97 12.84
N TRP A 369 21.67 -17.93 12.89
CA TRP A 369 20.83 -19.11 12.76
C TRP A 369 20.74 -19.58 11.30
N PHE A 370 20.69 -18.67 10.36
CA PHE A 370 20.70 -18.98 8.94
C PHE A 370 22.06 -19.49 8.44
N GLY A 371 23.14 -19.22 9.18
CA GLY A 371 24.49 -19.70 8.93
C GLY A 371 25.18 -19.02 7.75
N LYS A 372 24.75 -17.80 7.40
CA LYS A 372 25.38 -16.95 6.40
C LYS A 372 25.11 -15.48 6.72
N SER A 373 26.11 -14.61 6.61
CA SER A 373 25.92 -13.16 6.65
C SER A 373 25.20 -12.67 5.39
N ALA A 374 24.27 -11.74 5.54
CA ALA A 374 23.55 -11.16 4.41
C ALA A 374 24.45 -10.20 3.62
N ASP A 375 24.30 -10.22 2.30
CA ASP A 375 24.98 -9.29 1.41
C ASP A 375 24.41 -7.87 1.54
N LYS A 376 23.11 -7.77 1.89
CA LYS A 376 22.44 -6.49 2.17
C LYS A 376 21.38 -6.68 3.25
N ARG A 377 21.24 -5.66 4.11
CA ARG A 377 20.18 -5.60 5.13
C ARG A 377 19.39 -4.31 4.97
N LYS A 378 18.08 -4.39 5.17
CA LYS A 378 17.19 -3.24 5.21
C LYS A 378 16.20 -3.40 6.34
N GLN A 379 16.02 -2.36 7.15
CA GLN A 379 15.04 -2.35 8.22
C GLN A 379 13.68 -1.92 7.66
N LEU A 380 12.63 -2.66 7.98
CA LEU A 380 11.26 -2.43 7.54
C LEU A 380 10.29 -2.65 8.68
N SER A 381 9.14 -2.00 8.64
CA SER A 381 8.06 -2.22 9.62
C SER A 381 6.95 -3.07 9.01
N ASN A 382 6.64 -4.22 9.64
CA ASN A 382 5.45 -5.00 9.34
C ASN A 382 4.43 -4.81 10.46
N ALA A 383 3.40 -4.01 10.24
CA ALA A 383 2.52 -3.50 11.28
C ALA A 383 3.35 -2.81 12.41
N ASN A 384 3.27 -3.32 13.63
CA ASN A 384 4.00 -2.79 14.79
C ASN A 384 5.36 -3.49 15.04
N LEU A 385 5.74 -4.45 14.18
CA LEU A 385 6.98 -5.20 14.31
C LEU A 385 8.07 -4.61 13.43
N LEU A 386 9.22 -4.35 14.05
CA LEU A 386 10.42 -3.98 13.32
C LEU A 386 11.10 -5.24 12.81
N CYS A 387 11.19 -5.37 11.47
CA CYS A 387 11.76 -6.52 10.79
C CYS A 387 13.00 -6.14 10.00
N GLY A 388 13.92 -7.09 9.86
CA GLY A 388 15.03 -7.01 8.90
C GLY A 388 14.64 -7.72 7.60
N LEU A 389 14.85 -7.07 6.46
CA LEU A 389 14.91 -7.73 5.17
C LEU A 389 16.37 -8.07 4.87
N TYR A 390 16.68 -9.36 4.91
CA TYR A 390 18.01 -9.90 4.66
C TYR A 390 18.09 -10.39 3.21
N SER A 391 19.02 -9.85 2.45
CA SER A 391 19.22 -10.19 1.04
C SER A 391 20.52 -10.97 0.88
N TYR A 392 20.44 -12.08 0.16
CA TYR A 392 21.55 -12.96 -0.18
C TYR A 392 21.62 -13.11 -1.68
N PHE A 393 22.78 -12.87 -2.26
CA PHE A 393 22.96 -12.91 -3.71
C PHE A 393 23.63 -14.21 -4.16
N GLY A 394 23.01 -14.87 -5.12
CA GLY A 394 23.54 -16.02 -5.81
C GLY A 394 24.60 -15.64 -6.85
N LYS A 395 25.29 -16.65 -7.38
CA LYS A 395 26.24 -16.44 -8.48
C LYS A 395 25.48 -15.92 -9.71
N PRO A 396 25.95 -14.84 -10.34
CA PRO A 396 25.33 -14.35 -11.57
C PRO A 396 25.47 -15.37 -12.71
N PRO A 397 24.56 -15.31 -13.72
CA PRO A 397 24.75 -16.08 -14.94
C PRO A 397 26.14 -15.82 -15.53
N LYS A 398 26.82 -16.87 -15.97
CA LYS A 398 28.02 -16.67 -16.77
C LYS A 398 27.60 -15.92 -18.04
N ASN A 399 28.21 -14.77 -18.29
CA ASN A 399 27.98 -14.04 -19.53
C ASN A 399 28.11 -15.04 -20.68
N LYS A 400 27.03 -15.18 -21.47
CA LYS A 400 27.18 -15.80 -22.78
C LYS A 400 28.04 -14.82 -23.56
N ALA A 401 29.31 -15.20 -23.81
CA ALA A 401 30.21 -14.50 -24.67
C ALA A 401 29.64 -14.36 -26.08
#